data_c8a14ec55f9d5fd3681655c2dd38ac94
#
_entry.id   c8a14ec55f9d5fd3681655c2dd38ac94
#
_cell.length_a   1.000
_cell.length_b   1.000
_cell.length_c   1.000
_cell.angle_alpha   90.00
_cell.angle_beta   90.00
_cell.angle_gamma   90.00
#
_symmetry.space_group_name_H-M   'P 1'
#
loop_
_entity.id
_entity.type
_entity.pdbx_description
1 polymer ?
#
loop_
_entity_poly.entity_id
_entity_poly.type
_entity_poly.pdbx_seq_one_letter_code
_entity_poly.pdbx_strand_id
1 'polypeptide(L)'
;MTDVLIRPARLEDADALAELGLRTFLDTFVAPDGFAIPYPEADLQPYLDQSFGAEAVRRRIAEAASGYWLAERDGVLLAYANAGPNGLPHPDARPGDQELRRLYVDKCAQGLGLGTKLLAIALDWMTGHSTGPLWIGVWSGNLKAQKLYAAHGFEKAGEYEYPVGAWRDHEFILRRG
;
A
#
# COMPACT_ATOMS: atom_id res chain seq x y z
N MET A 1 -11.75 -24.21 11.21
CA MET A 1 -11.19 -23.18 10.26
C MET A 1 -10.03 -22.51 11.00
N THR A 2 -8.85 -22.53 10.38
CA THR A 2 -7.66 -21.89 10.98
C THR A 2 -7.84 -20.37 10.96
N ASP A 3 -7.52 -19.71 12.07
CA ASP A 3 -7.64 -18.26 12.19
C ASP A 3 -6.58 -17.56 11.31
N VAL A 4 -6.90 -16.34 10.86
CA VAL A 4 -5.93 -15.52 10.14
C VAL A 4 -4.93 -14.94 11.15
N LEU A 5 -3.65 -15.22 10.94
CA LEU A 5 -2.55 -14.64 11.69
C LEU A 5 -2.11 -13.33 11.03
N ILE A 6 -2.02 -12.26 11.81
CA ILE A 6 -1.40 -11.00 11.37
C ILE A 6 -0.10 -10.82 12.14
N ARG A 7 0.99 -10.56 11.41
CA ARG A 7 2.33 -10.43 11.98
C ARG A 7 3.22 -9.47 11.17
N PRO A 8 4.31 -8.97 11.74
CA PRO A 8 5.36 -8.30 10.96
C PRO A 8 5.92 -9.24 9.88
N ALA A 9 6.26 -8.68 8.73
CA ALA A 9 6.95 -9.40 7.67
C ALA A 9 8.41 -9.66 8.04
N ARG A 10 8.96 -10.76 7.52
CA ARG A 10 10.36 -11.16 7.65
C ARG A 10 11.00 -11.22 6.26
N LEU A 11 12.31 -11.22 6.20
CA LEU A 11 13.04 -11.32 4.92
C LEU A 11 12.68 -12.57 4.11
N GLU A 12 12.38 -13.67 4.79
CA GLU A 12 11.93 -14.93 4.19
C GLU A 12 10.55 -14.83 3.50
N ASP A 13 9.73 -13.84 3.85
CA ASP A 13 8.42 -13.62 3.24
C ASP A 13 8.51 -12.85 1.90
N ALA A 14 9.68 -12.35 1.52
CA ALA A 14 9.83 -11.40 0.42
C ALA A 14 9.30 -11.93 -0.92
N ASP A 15 9.57 -13.19 -1.24
CA ASP A 15 9.13 -13.79 -2.51
C ASP A 15 7.61 -13.94 -2.55
N ALA A 16 7.00 -14.45 -1.48
CA ALA A 16 5.55 -14.59 -1.37
C ALA A 16 4.82 -13.22 -1.33
N LEU A 17 5.43 -12.22 -0.69
CA LEU A 17 4.90 -10.85 -0.69
C LEU A 17 5.04 -10.17 -2.06
N ALA A 18 6.09 -10.45 -2.81
CA ALA A 18 6.25 -9.99 -4.18
C ALA A 18 5.14 -10.55 -5.08
N GLU A 19 4.88 -11.85 -5.00
CA GLU A 19 3.78 -12.50 -5.73
C GLU A 19 2.41 -11.94 -5.35
N LEU A 20 2.15 -11.79 -4.05
CA LEU A 20 0.89 -11.21 -3.56
C LEU A 20 0.73 -9.76 -4.03
N GLY A 21 1.78 -8.94 -3.92
CA GLY A 21 1.76 -7.55 -4.33
C GLY A 21 1.49 -7.39 -5.81
N LEU A 22 2.17 -8.16 -6.64
CA LEU A 22 1.97 -8.17 -8.09
C LEU A 22 0.53 -8.58 -8.45
N ARG A 23 0.05 -9.70 -7.90
CA ARG A 23 -1.31 -10.20 -8.16
C ARG A 23 -2.37 -9.18 -7.74
N THR A 24 -2.29 -8.64 -6.52
CA THR A 24 -3.27 -7.69 -6.01
C THR A 24 -3.25 -6.37 -6.77
N PHE A 25 -2.09 -5.90 -7.23
CA PHE A 25 -1.99 -4.74 -8.10
C PHE A 25 -2.68 -4.99 -9.45
N LEU A 26 -2.36 -6.10 -10.12
CA LEU A 26 -2.96 -6.44 -11.41
C LEU A 26 -4.48 -6.61 -11.30
N ASP A 27 -4.96 -7.31 -10.28
CA ASP A 27 -6.39 -7.51 -10.03
C ASP A 27 -7.13 -6.20 -9.74
N THR A 28 -6.48 -5.25 -9.07
CA THR A 28 -7.10 -3.99 -8.69
C THR A 28 -7.09 -2.97 -9.83
N PHE A 29 -5.94 -2.78 -10.47
CA PHE A 29 -5.74 -1.65 -11.38
C PHE A 29 -5.85 -2.04 -12.86
N VAL A 30 -5.46 -3.26 -13.23
CA VAL A 30 -5.35 -3.68 -14.63
C VAL A 30 -6.49 -4.58 -15.08
N ALA A 31 -6.93 -5.49 -14.23
CA ALA A 31 -7.96 -6.48 -14.60
C ALA A 31 -9.27 -5.81 -15.04
N PRO A 32 -10.00 -6.42 -16.02
CA PRO A 32 -11.26 -5.86 -16.53
C PRO A 32 -12.37 -5.69 -15.49
N ASP A 33 -12.34 -6.49 -14.44
CA ASP A 33 -13.25 -6.43 -13.29
C ASP A 33 -12.70 -5.59 -12.11
N GLY A 34 -11.48 -5.04 -12.27
CA GLY A 34 -10.89 -4.00 -11.43
C GLY A 34 -11.16 -2.61 -11.99
N PHE A 35 -10.17 -1.73 -11.91
CA PHE A 35 -10.27 -0.38 -12.48
C PHE A 35 -10.03 -0.33 -13.99
N ALA A 36 -9.50 -1.39 -14.56
CA ALA A 36 -9.21 -1.54 -16.00
C ALA A 36 -8.41 -0.36 -16.57
N ILE A 37 -7.41 0.13 -15.84
CA ILE A 37 -6.57 1.23 -16.31
C ILE A 37 -5.73 0.72 -17.50
N PRO A 38 -5.76 1.40 -18.65
CA PRO A 38 -5.12 0.91 -19.87
C PRO A 38 -3.63 1.31 -19.92
N TYR A 39 -2.85 0.88 -18.92
CA TYR A 39 -1.41 1.14 -18.95
C TYR A 39 -0.75 0.58 -20.21
N PRO A 40 0.09 1.37 -20.91
CA PRO A 40 0.93 0.81 -21.95
C PRO A 40 1.88 -0.27 -21.38
N GLU A 41 2.02 -1.39 -22.07
CA GLU A 41 2.87 -2.51 -21.60
C GLU A 41 4.32 -2.08 -21.37
N ALA A 42 4.85 -1.21 -22.25
CA ALA A 42 6.20 -0.67 -22.13
C ALA A 42 6.43 0.17 -20.86
N ASP A 43 5.35 0.75 -20.31
CA ASP A 43 5.39 1.51 -19.06
C ASP A 43 5.13 0.61 -17.84
N LEU A 44 4.17 -0.31 -17.98
CA LEU A 44 3.71 -1.15 -16.90
C LEU A 44 4.78 -2.17 -16.46
N GLN A 45 5.42 -2.88 -17.37
CA GLN A 45 6.34 -3.96 -17.01
C GLN A 45 7.54 -3.48 -16.17
N PRO A 46 8.28 -2.41 -16.55
CA PRO A 46 9.35 -1.89 -15.70
C PRO A 46 8.86 -1.42 -14.31
N TYR A 47 7.66 -0.84 -14.26
CA TYR A 47 7.04 -0.44 -13.00
C TYR A 47 6.76 -1.64 -12.09
N LEU A 48 6.21 -2.72 -12.64
CA LEU A 48 5.92 -3.95 -11.87
C LEU A 48 7.21 -4.56 -11.31
N ASP A 49 8.28 -4.63 -12.11
CA ASP A 49 9.56 -5.18 -11.69
C ASP A 49 10.18 -4.36 -10.55
N GLN A 50 10.15 -3.04 -10.65
CA GLN A 50 10.66 -2.12 -9.62
C GLN A 50 9.81 -2.11 -8.35
N SER A 51 8.49 -2.27 -8.49
CA SER A 51 7.54 -2.14 -7.38
C SER A 51 7.29 -3.44 -6.64
N PHE A 52 7.25 -4.56 -7.36
CA PHE A 52 6.86 -5.87 -6.84
C PHE A 52 7.89 -6.97 -7.08
N GLY A 53 9.04 -6.67 -7.66
CA GLY A 53 10.14 -7.64 -7.75
C GLY A 53 10.61 -8.07 -6.36
N ALA A 54 10.98 -9.34 -6.19
CA ALA A 54 11.36 -9.92 -4.89
C ALA A 54 12.48 -9.13 -4.20
N GLU A 55 13.50 -8.69 -4.95
CA GLU A 55 14.59 -7.87 -4.41
C GLU A 55 14.11 -6.48 -3.92
N ALA A 56 13.15 -5.87 -4.61
CA ALA A 56 12.57 -4.60 -4.18
C ALA A 56 11.76 -4.76 -2.89
N VAL A 57 10.99 -5.84 -2.79
CA VAL A 57 10.24 -6.18 -1.56
C VAL A 57 11.21 -6.48 -0.41
N ARG A 58 12.26 -7.27 -0.65
CA ARG A 58 13.28 -7.62 0.35
C ARG A 58 13.95 -6.36 0.91
N ARG A 59 14.35 -5.42 0.05
CA ARG A 59 14.92 -4.14 0.49
C ARG A 59 13.96 -3.34 1.39
N ARG A 60 12.67 -3.29 1.04
CA ARG A 60 11.66 -2.58 1.85
C ARG A 60 11.40 -3.22 3.19
N ILE A 61 11.41 -4.56 3.27
CA ILE A 61 11.31 -5.26 4.56
C ILE A 61 12.53 -4.98 5.44
N ALA A 62 13.73 -4.89 4.83
CA ALA A 62 14.98 -4.61 5.53
C ALA A 62 15.15 -3.14 5.93
N GLU A 63 14.33 -2.23 5.41
CA GLU A 63 14.42 -0.79 5.70
C GLU A 63 14.04 -0.51 7.15
N ALA A 64 15.02 -0.12 7.99
CA ALA A 64 14.82 0.08 9.42
C ALA A 64 13.77 1.16 9.77
N ALA A 65 13.57 2.13 8.87
CA ALA A 65 12.60 3.21 9.04
C ALA A 65 11.19 2.85 8.53
N SER A 66 10.98 1.61 8.10
CA SER A 66 9.69 1.16 7.54
C SER A 66 9.09 0.05 8.38
N GLY A 67 7.75 0.03 8.46
CA GLY A 67 6.96 -1.09 8.97
C GLY A 67 6.36 -1.90 7.82
N TYR A 68 6.35 -3.21 7.94
CA TYR A 68 5.77 -4.12 6.98
C TYR A 68 5.03 -5.24 7.70
N TRP A 69 3.76 -5.44 7.41
CA TRP A 69 2.90 -6.43 8.06
C TRP A 69 2.15 -7.24 7.02
N LEU A 70 1.87 -8.47 7.35
CA LEU A 70 1.11 -9.40 6.51
C LEU A 70 0.04 -10.12 7.31
N ALA A 71 -0.98 -10.59 6.59
CA ALA A 71 -1.99 -11.50 7.10
C ALA A 71 -1.88 -12.82 6.33
N GLU A 72 -1.80 -13.94 7.06
CA GLU A 72 -1.69 -15.28 6.48
C GLU A 72 -2.68 -16.26 7.10
N ARG A 73 -3.02 -17.30 6.35
CA ARG A 73 -3.77 -18.45 6.79
C ARG A 73 -3.17 -19.70 6.18
N ASP A 74 -2.80 -20.66 7.02
CA ASP A 74 -2.19 -21.95 6.59
C ASP A 74 -0.98 -21.76 5.66
N GLY A 75 -0.14 -20.74 5.93
CA GLY A 75 1.05 -20.42 5.15
C GLY A 75 0.76 -19.65 3.84
N VAL A 76 -0.50 -19.31 3.55
CA VAL A 76 -0.89 -18.53 2.37
C VAL A 76 -1.07 -17.07 2.76
N LEU A 77 -0.36 -16.16 2.09
CA LEU A 77 -0.50 -14.73 2.31
C LEU A 77 -1.78 -14.20 1.66
N LEU A 78 -2.57 -13.44 2.44
CA LEU A 78 -3.89 -12.93 2.07
C LEU A 78 -3.94 -11.41 1.95
N ALA A 79 -3.09 -10.69 2.68
CA ALA A 79 -3.08 -9.24 2.69
C ALA A 79 -1.76 -8.72 3.25
N TYR A 80 -1.42 -7.47 2.95
CA TYR A 80 -0.27 -6.81 3.54
C TYR A 80 -0.43 -5.29 3.62
N ALA A 81 0.35 -4.68 4.51
CA ALA A 81 0.52 -3.23 4.61
C ALA A 81 2.00 -2.86 4.73
N ASN A 82 2.36 -1.71 4.19
CA ASN A 82 3.69 -1.12 4.32
C ASN A 82 3.57 0.37 4.62
N ALA A 83 4.28 0.82 5.64
CA ALA A 83 4.38 2.22 6.02
C ALA A 83 5.85 2.61 6.21
N GLY A 84 6.15 3.89 6.10
CA GLY A 84 7.52 4.39 6.25
C GLY A 84 7.59 5.91 6.08
N PRO A 85 8.81 6.48 5.96
CA PRO A 85 8.98 7.91 5.74
C PRO A 85 8.18 8.41 4.56
N ASN A 86 7.55 9.57 4.72
CA ASN A 86 6.72 10.17 3.68
C ASN A 86 7.53 10.54 2.44
N GLY A 87 7.05 10.11 1.27
CA GLY A 87 7.61 10.43 -0.05
C GLY A 87 6.64 11.23 -0.95
N LEU A 88 5.45 11.56 -0.46
CA LEU A 88 4.45 12.29 -1.26
C LEU A 88 4.86 13.74 -1.47
N PRO A 89 4.66 14.29 -2.69
CA PRO A 89 5.09 15.65 -3.06
C PRO A 89 4.08 16.70 -2.57
N HIS A 90 4.07 16.97 -1.27
CA HIS A 90 3.21 17.99 -0.68
C HIS A 90 4.04 19.08 -0.01
N PRO A 91 3.71 20.39 -0.16
CA PRO A 91 4.50 21.48 0.39
C PRO A 91 4.55 21.49 1.93
N ASP A 92 3.56 20.91 2.59
CA ASP A 92 3.52 20.80 4.05
C ASP A 92 4.20 19.54 4.59
N ALA A 93 4.61 18.62 3.73
CA ALA A 93 5.33 17.43 4.16
C ALA A 93 6.69 17.79 4.75
N ARG A 94 7.07 17.15 5.86
CA ARG A 94 8.29 17.40 6.59
C ARG A 94 9.10 16.12 6.79
N PRO A 95 10.42 16.21 6.92
CA PRO A 95 11.22 15.09 7.40
C PRO A 95 10.69 14.59 8.75
N GLY A 96 10.48 13.28 8.86
CA GLY A 96 9.91 12.64 10.05
C GLY A 96 8.41 12.35 9.96
N ASP A 97 7.70 12.89 8.97
CA ASP A 97 6.34 12.48 8.67
C ASP A 97 6.32 11.04 8.14
N GLN A 98 5.20 10.34 8.38
CA GLN A 98 5.03 8.95 7.97
C GLN A 98 3.93 8.81 6.91
N GLU A 99 4.10 7.85 6.02
CA GLU A 99 3.19 7.53 4.93
C GLU A 99 2.77 6.06 4.98
N LEU A 100 1.47 5.79 4.84
CA LEU A 100 1.00 4.46 4.45
C LEU A 100 1.24 4.30 2.95
N ARG A 101 2.23 3.50 2.59
CA ARG A 101 2.68 3.33 1.21
C ARG A 101 1.86 2.30 0.45
N ARG A 102 1.40 1.23 1.14
CA ARG A 102 0.64 0.13 0.54
C ARG A 102 -0.29 -0.51 1.54
N LEU A 103 -1.49 -0.84 1.06
CA LEU A 103 -2.47 -1.65 1.78
C LEU A 103 -3.26 -2.45 0.74
N TYR A 104 -2.99 -3.74 0.65
CA TYR A 104 -3.60 -4.62 -0.32
C TYR A 104 -4.17 -5.87 0.33
N VAL A 105 -5.33 -6.30 -0.16
CA VAL A 105 -6.02 -7.52 0.26
C VAL A 105 -6.32 -8.35 -0.98
N ASP A 106 -5.89 -9.61 -0.97
CA ASP A 106 -6.20 -10.56 -2.02
C ASP A 106 -7.72 -10.65 -2.25
N LYS A 107 -8.13 -10.80 -3.50
CA LYS A 107 -9.54 -10.87 -3.90
C LYS A 107 -10.32 -11.94 -3.12
N CYS A 108 -9.70 -13.11 -2.89
CA CYS A 108 -10.31 -14.21 -2.15
C CYS A 108 -10.48 -13.93 -0.65
N ALA A 109 -9.79 -12.91 -0.12
CA ALA A 109 -9.81 -12.54 1.30
C ALA A 109 -10.52 -11.21 1.58
N GLN A 110 -11.08 -10.58 0.55
CA GLN A 110 -11.88 -9.38 0.73
C GLN A 110 -13.16 -9.69 1.53
N GLY A 111 -13.62 -8.71 2.30
CA GLY A 111 -14.78 -8.91 3.18
C GLY A 111 -14.47 -9.55 4.55
N LEU A 112 -13.23 -10.02 4.78
CA LEU A 112 -12.80 -10.60 6.07
C LEU A 112 -12.30 -9.53 7.07
N GLY A 113 -12.37 -8.25 6.74
CA GLY A 113 -11.92 -7.16 7.59
C GLY A 113 -10.40 -7.01 7.69
N LEU A 114 -9.62 -7.72 6.86
CA LEU A 114 -8.15 -7.70 6.92
C LEU A 114 -7.57 -6.33 6.62
N GLY A 115 -8.13 -5.62 5.65
CA GLY A 115 -7.70 -4.26 5.31
C GLY A 115 -7.83 -3.29 6.50
N THR A 116 -8.95 -3.34 7.19
CA THR A 116 -9.18 -2.50 8.39
C THR A 116 -8.22 -2.87 9.53
N LYS A 117 -7.97 -4.15 9.76
CA LYS A 117 -7.04 -4.61 10.80
C LYS A 117 -5.60 -4.20 10.51
N LEU A 118 -5.14 -4.41 9.28
CA LEU A 118 -3.79 -4.01 8.85
C LEU A 118 -3.63 -2.49 8.86
N LEU A 119 -4.66 -1.74 8.44
CA LEU A 119 -4.65 -0.28 8.52
C LEU A 119 -4.49 0.20 9.96
N ALA A 120 -5.24 -0.38 10.90
CA ALA A 120 -5.14 -0.02 12.33
C ALA A 120 -3.72 -0.23 12.87
N ILE A 121 -3.09 -1.37 12.55
CA ILE A 121 -1.70 -1.68 12.95
C ILE A 121 -0.72 -0.68 12.33
N ALA A 122 -0.86 -0.41 11.04
CA ALA A 122 0.01 0.54 10.34
C ALA A 122 -0.14 1.96 10.90
N LEU A 123 -1.36 2.41 11.18
CA LEU A 123 -1.61 3.73 11.76
C LEU A 123 -1.07 3.88 13.18
N ASP A 124 -1.18 2.84 14.00
CA ASP A 124 -0.59 2.83 15.35
C ASP A 124 0.93 2.96 15.27
N TRP A 125 1.56 2.17 14.40
CA TRP A 125 2.99 2.25 14.16
C TRP A 125 3.41 3.63 13.62
N MET A 126 2.72 4.15 12.60
CA MET A 126 2.99 5.47 12.02
C MET A 126 2.88 6.58 13.06
N THR A 127 1.88 6.53 13.92
CA THR A 127 1.68 7.50 15.02
C THR A 127 2.84 7.48 15.99
N GLY A 128 3.39 6.30 16.30
CA GLY A 128 4.55 6.16 17.19
C GLY A 128 5.89 6.60 16.57
N HIS A 129 5.97 6.71 15.24
CA HIS A 129 7.19 7.04 14.49
C HIS A 129 7.14 8.40 13.79
N SER A 130 5.97 9.02 13.70
CA SER A 130 5.81 10.33 13.07
C SER A 130 6.06 11.46 14.06
N THR A 131 6.69 12.52 13.58
CA THR A 131 6.82 13.78 14.32
C THR A 131 5.81 14.83 13.87
N GLY A 132 4.99 14.50 12.86
CA GLY A 132 3.99 15.37 12.28
C GLY A 132 2.80 14.59 11.73
N PRO A 133 2.12 15.12 10.71
CA PRO A 133 0.97 14.47 10.09
C PRO A 133 1.28 13.08 9.53
N LEU A 134 0.21 12.28 9.38
CA LEU A 134 0.24 11.03 8.63
C LEU A 134 -0.30 11.25 7.23
N TRP A 135 0.29 10.58 6.25
CA TRP A 135 0.02 10.77 4.84
C TRP A 135 -0.37 9.48 4.13
N ILE A 136 -1.22 9.59 3.13
CA ILE A 136 -1.60 8.48 2.22
C ILE A 136 -1.77 9.05 0.81
N GLY A 137 -1.15 8.41 -0.18
CA GLY A 137 -1.49 8.57 -1.60
C GLY A 137 -2.56 7.58 -2.01
N VAL A 138 -3.56 8.01 -2.78
CA VAL A 138 -4.62 7.12 -3.26
C VAL A 138 -5.06 7.53 -4.66
N TRP A 139 -5.22 6.54 -5.55
CA TRP A 139 -5.75 6.79 -6.89
C TRP A 139 -7.13 7.44 -6.84
N SER A 140 -7.33 8.49 -7.62
CA SER A 140 -8.55 9.33 -7.57
C SER A 140 -9.84 8.56 -7.86
N GLY A 141 -9.77 7.45 -8.59
CA GLY A 141 -10.90 6.57 -8.87
C GLY A 141 -11.17 5.50 -7.80
N ASN A 142 -10.28 5.33 -6.80
CA ASN A 142 -10.45 4.33 -5.74
C ASN A 142 -11.34 4.86 -4.60
N LEU A 143 -12.63 4.99 -4.87
CA LEU A 143 -13.60 5.52 -3.92
C LEU A 143 -13.73 4.65 -2.66
N LYS A 144 -13.54 3.34 -2.79
CA LYS A 144 -13.60 2.40 -1.65
C LYS A 144 -12.47 2.68 -0.66
N ALA A 145 -11.24 2.84 -1.15
CA ALA A 145 -10.10 3.17 -0.30
C ALA A 145 -10.22 4.57 0.31
N GLN A 146 -10.64 5.56 -0.47
CA GLN A 146 -10.89 6.92 0.02
C GLN A 146 -11.89 6.94 1.17
N LYS A 147 -12.99 6.20 1.05
CA LYS A 147 -14.00 6.07 2.12
C LYS A 147 -13.43 5.41 3.38
N LEU A 148 -12.60 4.37 3.22
CA LEU A 148 -11.92 3.72 4.33
C LEU A 148 -11.00 4.70 5.06
N TYR A 149 -10.18 5.45 4.34
CA TYR A 149 -9.25 6.42 4.93
C TYR A 149 -9.96 7.60 5.57
N ALA A 150 -11.04 8.11 4.97
CA ALA A 150 -11.87 9.16 5.56
C ALA A 150 -12.47 8.71 6.91
N ALA A 151 -12.92 7.46 7.01
CA ALA A 151 -13.40 6.88 8.27
C ALA A 151 -12.33 6.81 9.37
N HIS A 152 -11.05 6.92 9.01
CA HIS A 152 -9.90 6.97 9.93
C HIS A 152 -9.33 8.37 10.11
N GLY A 153 -10.07 9.41 9.72
CA GLY A 153 -9.73 10.81 9.96
C GLY A 153 -8.79 11.42 8.93
N PHE A 154 -8.60 10.79 7.78
CA PHE A 154 -7.86 11.38 6.67
C PHE A 154 -8.73 12.29 5.83
N GLU A 155 -8.18 13.44 5.44
CA GLU A 155 -8.82 14.42 4.57
C GLU A 155 -7.94 14.69 3.35
N LYS A 156 -8.56 15.03 2.23
CA LYS A 156 -7.82 15.42 1.02
C LYS A 156 -7.06 16.73 1.27
N ALA A 157 -5.74 16.66 1.13
CA ALA A 157 -4.84 17.80 1.28
C ALA A 157 -4.29 18.30 -0.06
N GLY A 158 -4.23 17.44 -1.08
CA GLY A 158 -3.69 17.77 -2.38
C GLY A 158 -3.92 16.67 -3.40
N GLU A 159 -3.28 16.84 -4.55
CA GLU A 159 -3.30 15.87 -5.64
C GLU A 159 -1.97 15.94 -6.41
N TYR A 160 -1.63 14.87 -7.09
CA TYR A 160 -0.42 14.77 -7.89
C TYR A 160 -0.57 13.71 -8.97
N GLU A 161 0.41 13.66 -9.87
CA GLU A 161 0.50 12.63 -10.89
C GLU A 161 1.52 11.57 -10.47
N TYR A 162 1.03 10.33 -10.22
CA TYR A 162 1.87 9.21 -9.87
C TYR A 162 2.42 8.52 -11.13
N PRO A 163 3.75 8.34 -11.26
CA PRO A 163 4.33 7.79 -12.47
C PRO A 163 4.25 6.25 -12.51
N VAL A 164 3.73 5.73 -13.63
CA VAL A 164 3.86 4.33 -14.02
C VAL A 164 4.57 4.32 -15.38
N GLY A 165 5.89 4.27 -15.38
CA GLY A 165 6.68 4.58 -16.57
C GLY A 165 6.43 6.01 -17.05
N ALA A 166 6.05 6.20 -18.30
CA ALA A 166 5.62 7.49 -18.88
C ALA A 166 4.14 7.80 -18.59
N TRP A 167 3.34 6.81 -18.24
CA TRP A 167 1.95 6.98 -17.83
C TRP A 167 1.87 7.79 -16.52
N ARG A 168 0.78 8.53 -16.33
CA ARG A 168 0.54 9.33 -15.11
C ARG A 168 -0.85 9.01 -14.57
N ASP A 169 -0.88 8.46 -13.35
CA ASP A 169 -2.12 8.27 -12.60
C ASP A 169 -2.43 9.52 -11.79
N HIS A 170 -3.67 9.99 -11.86
CA HIS A 170 -4.13 11.08 -11.02
C HIS A 170 -4.43 10.55 -9.61
N GLU A 171 -3.65 11.00 -8.64
CA GLU A 171 -3.79 10.59 -7.24
C GLU A 171 -4.12 11.75 -6.30
N PHE A 172 -4.87 11.44 -5.26
CA PHE A 172 -5.10 12.35 -4.15
C PHE A 172 -4.08 12.10 -3.04
N ILE A 173 -3.62 13.20 -2.44
CA ILE A 173 -2.83 13.18 -1.22
C ILE A 173 -3.79 13.40 -0.06
N LEU A 174 -3.84 12.43 0.85
CA LEU A 174 -4.64 12.48 2.06
C LEU A 174 -3.74 12.74 3.26
N ARG A 175 -4.24 13.50 4.23
CA ARG A 175 -3.53 13.89 5.44
C ARG A 175 -4.40 13.69 6.67
N ARG A 176 -3.78 13.27 7.78
CA ARG A 176 -4.38 13.22 9.12
C ARG A 176 -3.43 13.85 10.15
N GLY A 177 -3.93 14.79 10.96
CA GLY A 177 -3.19 15.51 11.99
C GLY A 177 -2.75 16.88 11.59
#